data_0df95a46fb7ca9d11d2ce3a3b4bf43d0
#
_entry.id   0df95a46fb7ca9d11d2ce3a3b4bf43d0
#
_cell.length_a   1.000
_cell.length_b   1.000
_cell.length_c   1.000
_cell.angle_alpha   90.00
_cell.angle_beta   90.00
_cell.angle_gamma   90.00
#
_symmetry.space_group_name_H-M   'P 1'
#
loop_
_entity.id
_entity.type
_entity.pdbx_description
1 polymer ?
#
loop_
_entity_poly.entity_id
_entity_poly.type
_entity_poly.pdbx_seq_one_letter_code
_entity_poly.pdbx_strand_id
1 'polypeptide(L)'
;MATNILEQLTEQRIASVGYLSLPFKNYFTYQSTHTSTSRFNVNSASWDRLWVVYRPTAYGTQKEPVAVSGHKNGSGNVTYDVGGSYTFNTNNERYISNYFKFVDPGDTNTKYNLQVNSANVPAYKMSSAEALSMTKGAVDMPKNVMSLDQYRNDFFVQCYRFCLPDSDFNRLASGLDTRSVSAQGTLETTSVNACALTLFAECSSELRVGSGRAIEVVQ
;
A
#
# COMPACT_ATOMS: atom_id res chain seq x y z
N MET A 1 -25.87 33.50 -9.89
CA MET A 1 -25.35 33.57 -11.27
C MET A 1 -24.35 32.44 -11.60
N ALA A 2 -23.34 32.18 -10.78
CA ALA A 2 -22.35 31.13 -11.08
C ALA A 2 -22.95 29.69 -11.16
N THR A 3 -23.94 29.37 -10.35
CA THR A 3 -24.60 28.08 -10.31
C THR A 3 -25.33 27.75 -11.62
N ASN A 4 -26.02 28.73 -12.20
CA ASN A 4 -26.73 28.55 -13.47
C ASN A 4 -25.80 28.29 -14.66
N ILE A 5 -24.63 28.90 -14.69
CA ILE A 5 -23.63 28.67 -15.76
C ILE A 5 -23.06 27.26 -15.65
N LEU A 6 -22.76 26.78 -14.44
CA LEU A 6 -22.25 25.44 -14.22
C LEU A 6 -23.27 24.37 -14.62
N GLU A 7 -24.55 24.58 -14.27
CA GLU A 7 -25.67 23.71 -14.67
C GLU A 7 -25.79 23.64 -16.19
N GLN A 8 -25.82 24.79 -16.87
CA GLN A 8 -25.90 24.85 -18.33
C GLN A 8 -24.69 24.15 -19.01
N LEU A 9 -23.49 24.37 -18.53
CA LEU A 9 -22.29 23.69 -19.06
C LEU A 9 -22.36 22.18 -18.85
N THR A 10 -22.84 21.74 -17.69
CA THR A 10 -23.01 20.32 -17.38
C THR A 10 -24.07 19.67 -18.28
N GLU A 11 -25.22 20.34 -18.46
CA GLU A 11 -26.29 19.89 -19.37
C GLU A 11 -25.81 19.83 -20.82
N GLN A 12 -25.11 20.87 -21.29
CA GLN A 12 -24.49 20.87 -22.63
C GLN A 12 -23.50 19.73 -22.81
N ARG A 13 -22.68 19.46 -21.80
CA ARG A 13 -21.70 18.37 -21.83
C ARG A 13 -22.41 17.01 -21.90
N ILE A 14 -23.41 16.78 -21.06
CA ILE A 14 -24.22 15.56 -21.08
C ILE A 14 -24.94 15.40 -22.41
N ALA A 15 -25.51 16.49 -22.97
CA ALA A 15 -26.20 16.45 -24.27
C ALA A 15 -25.24 16.12 -25.43
N SER A 16 -23.99 16.60 -25.38
CA SER A 16 -23.01 16.41 -26.46
C SER A 16 -22.27 15.08 -26.40
N VAL A 17 -21.94 14.59 -25.21
CA VAL A 17 -21.08 13.39 -24.98
C VAL A 17 -21.88 12.23 -24.39
N GLY A 18 -23.08 12.47 -23.87
CA GLY A 18 -23.94 11.49 -23.21
C GLY A 18 -23.72 11.38 -21.70
N TYR A 19 -22.58 11.82 -21.18
CA TYR A 19 -22.27 11.76 -19.75
C TYR A 19 -21.24 12.82 -19.32
N LEU A 20 -21.25 13.11 -18.02
CA LEU A 20 -20.17 13.81 -17.33
C LEU A 20 -19.24 12.78 -16.71
N SER A 21 -17.96 12.91 -17.00
CA SER A 21 -16.89 12.03 -16.48
C SER A 21 -16.20 12.67 -15.28
N LEU A 22 -16.13 11.94 -14.17
CA LEU A 22 -15.44 12.32 -12.96
C LEU A 22 -14.39 11.25 -12.63
N PRO A 23 -13.09 11.48 -12.88
CA PRO A 23 -12.04 10.54 -12.53
C PRO A 23 -11.83 10.50 -11.02
N PHE A 24 -11.58 9.30 -10.49
CA PHE A 24 -11.24 9.11 -9.08
C PHE A 24 -10.33 7.91 -8.89
N LYS A 25 -9.64 7.86 -7.74
CA LYS A 25 -8.86 6.71 -7.33
C LYS A 25 -9.69 5.76 -6.49
N ASN A 26 -9.67 4.49 -6.84
CA ASN A 26 -10.31 3.41 -6.12
C ASN A 26 -9.25 2.49 -5.50
N TYR A 27 -9.54 1.93 -4.33
CA TYR A 27 -8.63 1.06 -3.60
C TYR A 27 -9.31 -0.26 -3.27
N PHE A 28 -8.74 -1.35 -3.77
CA PHE A 28 -9.12 -2.70 -3.35
C PHE A 28 -8.18 -3.17 -2.26
N THR A 29 -8.74 -3.64 -1.15
CA THR A 29 -7.96 -4.12 -0.02
C THR A 29 -8.05 -5.64 0.06
N TYR A 30 -6.90 -6.27 0.24
CA TYR A 30 -6.78 -7.70 0.48
C TYR A 30 -5.99 -7.94 1.75
N GLN A 31 -6.48 -8.83 2.62
CA GLN A 31 -5.83 -9.17 3.87
C GLN A 31 -5.69 -10.68 4.01
N SER A 32 -4.52 -11.13 4.44
CA SER A 32 -4.25 -12.55 4.69
C SER A 32 -3.13 -12.73 5.71
N THR A 33 -2.98 -13.95 6.21
CA THR A 33 -1.75 -14.35 6.88
C THR A 33 -0.74 -14.76 5.81
N HIS A 34 0.46 -14.22 5.89
CA HIS A 34 1.56 -14.50 4.97
C HIS A 34 2.63 -15.33 5.68
N THR A 35 3.06 -16.40 5.04
CA THR A 35 4.15 -17.27 5.52
C THR A 35 5.29 -17.36 4.51
N SER A 36 4.98 -17.47 3.23
CA SER A 36 5.94 -17.48 2.13
C SER A 36 5.31 -17.05 0.81
N THR A 37 4.04 -17.34 0.63
CA THR A 37 3.33 -17.05 -0.63
C THR A 37 1.91 -16.61 -0.32
N SER A 38 1.47 -15.53 -0.95
CA SER A 38 0.10 -15.02 -0.89
C SER A 38 -0.38 -14.73 -2.30
N ARG A 39 -1.62 -15.15 -2.60
CA ARG A 39 -2.26 -14.92 -3.90
C ARG A 39 -3.45 -14.01 -3.75
N PHE A 40 -3.65 -13.14 -4.73
CA PHE A 40 -4.76 -12.19 -4.78
C PHE A 40 -5.13 -11.90 -6.23
N ASN A 41 -6.32 -11.38 -6.47
CA ASN A 41 -6.79 -11.02 -7.79
C ASN A 41 -7.14 -9.53 -7.82
N VAL A 42 -6.76 -8.87 -8.92
CA VAL A 42 -7.17 -7.50 -9.20
C VAL A 42 -7.87 -7.49 -10.56
N ASN A 43 -9.06 -6.90 -10.61
CA ASN A 43 -9.82 -6.71 -11.83
C ASN A 43 -10.13 -5.22 -11.99
N SER A 44 -9.40 -4.56 -12.87
CA SER A 44 -9.53 -3.12 -13.11
C SER A 44 -9.10 -2.76 -14.52
N ALA A 45 -9.70 -1.70 -15.07
CA ALA A 45 -9.27 -1.10 -16.33
C ALA A 45 -7.88 -0.43 -16.22
N SER A 46 -7.52 0.02 -15.04
CA SER A 46 -6.25 0.70 -14.79
C SER A 46 -5.79 0.41 -13.37
N TRP A 47 -4.98 -0.63 -13.20
CA TRP A 47 -4.30 -0.90 -11.95
C TRP A 47 -2.99 -0.11 -11.91
N ASP A 48 -2.93 0.92 -11.06
CA ASP A 48 -1.85 1.91 -11.08
C ASP A 48 -0.70 1.55 -10.15
N ARG A 49 -1.03 1.13 -8.91
CA ARG A 49 -0.05 0.77 -7.89
C ARG A 49 -0.54 -0.38 -7.04
N LEU A 50 0.41 -1.14 -6.51
CA LEU A 50 0.19 -2.10 -5.44
C LEU A 50 1.02 -1.70 -4.23
N TRP A 51 0.36 -1.46 -3.13
CA TRP A 51 0.97 -1.23 -1.83
C TRP A 51 0.93 -2.51 -1.02
N VAL A 52 2.07 -2.90 -0.47
CA VAL A 52 2.24 -4.13 0.31
C VAL A 52 2.78 -3.76 1.67
N VAL A 53 2.08 -4.16 2.71
CA VAL A 53 2.50 -3.93 4.09
C VAL A 53 2.45 -5.23 4.89
N TYR A 54 3.48 -5.42 5.70
CA TYR A 54 3.61 -6.57 6.59
C TYR A 54 3.59 -6.09 8.03
N ARG A 55 2.85 -6.79 8.88
CA ARG A 55 2.77 -6.50 10.30
C ARG A 55 2.88 -7.78 11.09
N PRO A 56 3.78 -7.87 12.09
CA PRO A 56 3.81 -8.99 13.01
C PRO A 56 2.45 -9.19 13.67
N THR A 57 1.99 -10.43 13.77
CA THR A 57 0.65 -10.75 14.31
C THR A 57 0.48 -10.17 15.73
N ALA A 58 1.52 -10.19 16.54
CA ALA A 58 1.51 -9.64 17.88
C ALA A 58 1.19 -8.12 17.93
N TYR A 59 1.53 -7.36 16.89
CA TYR A 59 1.27 -5.91 16.85
C TYR A 59 -0.23 -5.58 16.66
N GLY A 60 -1.01 -6.49 16.13
CA GLY A 60 -2.44 -6.31 15.93
C GLY A 60 -3.25 -6.22 17.22
N THR A 61 -2.71 -6.69 18.34
CA THR A 61 -3.34 -6.65 19.65
C THR A 61 -2.91 -5.45 20.51
N GLN A 62 -1.85 -4.75 20.11
CA GLN A 62 -1.25 -3.62 20.83
C GLN A 62 -1.95 -2.31 20.44
N LYS A 63 -3.18 -2.11 20.87
CA LYS A 63 -3.98 -0.93 20.51
C LYS A 63 -3.55 0.36 21.19
N GLU A 64 -2.92 0.27 22.36
CA GLU A 64 -2.52 1.44 23.15
C GLU A 64 -1.04 1.32 23.57
N PRO A 65 -0.32 2.44 23.68
CA PRO A 65 0.96 2.44 24.36
C PRO A 65 0.69 2.03 25.80
N VAL A 66 1.05 0.83 26.20
CA VAL A 66 0.96 0.41 27.58
C VAL A 66 1.91 1.30 28.36
N ALA A 67 1.35 2.09 29.30
CA ALA A 67 2.15 2.82 30.27
C ALA A 67 2.90 1.79 31.10
N VAL A 68 4.16 1.62 30.79
CA VAL A 68 4.99 0.63 31.46
C VAL A 68 5.49 1.23 32.73
N SER A 69 5.11 0.63 33.83
CA SER A 69 5.82 0.77 35.09
C SER A 69 7.25 0.27 34.85
N GLY A 70 8.16 1.22 34.65
CA GLY A 70 9.52 1.02 34.15
C GLY A 70 10.32 -0.10 34.79
N HIS A 71 10.32 -1.25 34.18
CA HIS A 71 11.35 -2.24 34.41
C HIS A 71 12.48 -1.96 33.41
N LYS A 72 13.53 -1.26 33.89
CA LYS A 72 14.80 -1.21 33.20
C LYS A 72 15.51 -2.54 33.44
N ASN A 73 15.81 -3.27 32.39
CA ASN A 73 16.74 -4.39 32.52
C ASN A 73 18.15 -3.87 32.84
N GLY A 74 19.06 -4.75 33.25
CA GLY A 74 20.42 -4.38 33.60
C GLY A 74 21.25 -3.70 32.48
N SER A 75 20.74 -3.65 31.26
CA SER A 75 21.32 -2.97 30.10
C SER A 75 20.67 -1.60 29.80
N GLY A 76 19.79 -1.11 30.69
CA GLY A 76 19.13 0.18 30.52
C GLY A 76 17.95 0.19 29.55
N ASN A 77 17.56 -0.96 29.04
CA ASN A 77 16.40 -1.09 28.15
C ASN A 77 15.10 -1.24 28.95
N VAL A 78 14.03 -0.60 28.51
CA VAL A 78 12.70 -0.78 29.09
C VAL A 78 12.04 -1.98 28.42
N THR A 79 11.68 -2.97 29.22
CA THR A 79 10.99 -4.17 28.74
C THR A 79 9.48 -3.97 28.94
N TYR A 80 8.74 -4.07 27.85
CA TYR A 80 7.28 -3.99 27.86
C TYR A 80 6.72 -5.40 27.83
N ASP A 81 5.96 -5.75 28.84
CA ASP A 81 5.28 -7.03 28.91
C ASP A 81 3.89 -6.90 28.26
N VAL A 82 3.86 -7.11 26.95
CA VAL A 82 2.63 -7.09 26.14
C VAL A 82 2.55 -8.40 25.36
N GLY A 83 2.39 -9.51 26.08
CA GLY A 83 2.28 -10.82 25.45
C GLY A 83 3.53 -11.29 24.68
N GLY A 84 4.66 -10.63 24.87
CA GLY A 84 5.97 -10.90 24.30
C GLY A 84 6.95 -9.80 24.71
N SER A 85 8.14 -10.19 25.13
CA SER A 85 9.18 -9.23 25.57
C SER A 85 9.70 -8.43 24.39
N TYR A 86 9.33 -7.16 24.29
CA TYR A 86 9.96 -6.22 23.37
C TYR A 86 10.95 -5.34 24.14
N THR A 87 12.20 -5.33 23.71
CA THR A 87 13.24 -4.50 24.30
C THR A 87 13.36 -3.19 23.52
N PHE A 88 13.01 -2.08 24.16
CA PHE A 88 13.19 -0.74 23.57
C PHE A 88 14.45 -0.09 24.11
N ASN A 89 15.19 0.59 23.26
CA ASN A 89 16.34 1.38 23.66
C ASN A 89 15.85 2.67 24.31
N THR A 90 16.18 2.90 25.58
CA THR A 90 15.69 4.01 26.41
C THR A 90 16.13 5.40 25.96
N ASN A 91 17.02 5.51 24.99
CA ASN A 91 17.52 6.80 24.50
C ASN A 91 16.58 7.48 23.50
N ASN A 92 15.51 6.81 23.08
CA ASN A 92 14.49 7.39 22.19
C ASN A 92 13.13 7.32 22.89
N GLU A 93 12.79 8.36 23.61
CA GLU A 93 11.49 8.54 24.30
C GLU A 93 10.29 8.70 23.35
N ARG A 94 10.37 8.23 22.13
CA ARG A 94 9.24 8.22 21.21
C ARG A 94 8.42 6.96 21.45
N TYR A 95 7.39 7.08 22.24
CA TYR A 95 6.33 6.09 22.43
C TYR A 95 5.47 5.96 21.16
N ILE A 96 6.05 5.45 20.09
CA ILE A 96 5.23 5.07 18.93
C ILE A 96 4.66 3.71 19.24
N SER A 97 3.33 3.62 19.34
CA SER A 97 2.66 2.33 19.48
C SER A 97 3.08 1.39 18.36
N ASN A 98 3.51 0.18 18.69
CA ASN A 98 3.85 -0.83 17.68
C ASN A 98 2.65 -1.17 16.77
N TYR A 99 1.45 -0.87 17.21
CA TYR A 99 0.23 -1.05 16.41
C TYR A 99 0.31 -0.36 15.04
N PHE A 100 0.97 0.78 14.94
CA PHE A 100 1.09 1.55 13.70
C PHE A 100 2.37 1.25 12.91
N LYS A 101 3.19 0.32 13.37
CA LYS A 101 4.42 -0.06 12.67
C LYS A 101 4.17 -1.14 11.63
N PHE A 102 4.80 -0.96 10.49
CA PHE A 102 4.97 -1.99 9.48
C PHE A 102 6.44 -2.41 9.49
N VAL A 103 6.68 -3.69 9.63
CA VAL A 103 8.04 -4.22 9.88
C VAL A 103 8.38 -5.23 8.80
N ASP A 104 9.64 -5.22 8.39
CA ASP A 104 10.21 -6.24 7.52
C ASP A 104 10.04 -7.62 8.18
N PRO A 105 9.26 -8.55 7.59
CA PRO A 105 9.01 -9.85 8.20
C PRO A 105 10.20 -10.80 8.11
N GLY A 106 11.22 -10.43 7.35
CA GLY A 106 12.37 -11.25 7.06
C GLY A 106 13.65 -10.79 7.73
N ASP A 107 14.73 -11.45 7.37
CA ASP A 107 16.11 -11.12 7.76
C ASP A 107 16.85 -10.37 6.63
N THR A 108 18.16 -10.20 6.78
CA THR A 108 18.99 -9.52 5.77
C THR A 108 19.10 -10.27 4.45
N ASN A 109 18.83 -11.57 4.43
CA ASN A 109 18.88 -12.43 3.25
C ASN A 109 17.52 -12.63 2.58
N THR A 110 16.45 -12.15 3.20
CA THR A 110 15.11 -12.28 2.68
C THR A 110 14.98 -11.56 1.35
N LYS A 111 14.32 -12.24 0.40
CA LYS A 111 14.00 -11.71 -0.92
C LYS A 111 12.49 -11.64 -1.11
N TYR A 112 12.07 -10.59 -1.76
CA TYR A 112 10.67 -10.28 -2.09
C TYR A 112 10.46 -10.37 -3.59
N ASN A 113 9.37 -10.98 -4.00
CA ASN A 113 8.99 -11.12 -5.38
C ASN A 113 7.49 -10.88 -5.55
N LEU A 114 7.13 -10.07 -6.52
CA LEU A 114 5.75 -9.97 -7.00
C LEU A 114 5.70 -10.58 -8.40
N GLN A 115 4.75 -11.48 -8.60
CA GLN A 115 4.40 -11.99 -9.91
C GLN A 115 3.00 -11.50 -10.29
N VAL A 116 2.85 -11.07 -11.53
CA VAL A 116 1.56 -10.75 -12.13
C VAL A 116 1.42 -11.64 -13.36
N ASN A 117 0.44 -12.54 -13.35
CA ASN A 117 0.24 -13.53 -14.40
C ASN A 117 1.54 -14.31 -14.77
N SER A 118 2.26 -14.78 -13.74
CA SER A 118 3.54 -15.51 -13.87
C SER A 118 4.74 -14.67 -14.34
N ALA A 119 4.59 -13.38 -14.60
CA ALA A 119 5.70 -12.47 -14.86
C ALA A 119 6.18 -11.81 -13.56
N ASN A 120 7.49 -11.86 -13.31
CA ASN A 120 8.06 -11.18 -12.13
C ASN A 120 8.11 -9.66 -12.33
N VAL A 121 7.74 -8.92 -11.30
CA VAL A 121 7.77 -7.45 -11.27
C VAL A 121 8.47 -6.97 -9.99
N PRO A 122 9.70 -6.45 -10.06
CA PRO A 122 10.61 -6.45 -11.22
C PRO A 122 11.05 -7.86 -11.64
N ALA A 123 11.81 -7.98 -12.73
CA ALA A 123 12.26 -9.26 -13.28
C ALA A 123 13.22 -10.07 -12.38
N TYR A 124 13.48 -9.61 -11.16
CA TYR A 124 14.35 -10.23 -10.18
C TYR A 124 13.76 -10.15 -8.77
N LYS A 125 14.25 -10.99 -7.86
CA LYS A 125 13.83 -10.98 -6.45
C LYS A 125 14.60 -9.89 -5.69
N MET A 126 13.87 -8.97 -5.06
CA MET A 126 14.40 -7.79 -4.38
C MET A 126 14.82 -8.08 -2.95
N SER A 127 15.87 -7.41 -2.49
CA SER A 127 16.19 -7.22 -1.06
C SER A 127 15.37 -6.07 -0.46
N SER A 128 15.40 -5.92 0.87
CA SER A 128 14.74 -4.81 1.57
C SER A 128 15.27 -3.44 1.11
N ALA A 129 16.56 -3.33 0.79
CA ALA A 129 17.18 -2.08 0.30
C ALA A 129 16.66 -1.71 -1.11
N GLU A 130 16.54 -2.71 -1.99
CA GLU A 130 15.98 -2.51 -3.33
C GLU A 130 14.48 -2.18 -3.26
N ALA A 131 13.73 -2.81 -2.35
CA ALA A 131 12.34 -2.49 -2.08
C ALA A 131 12.16 -1.04 -1.61
N LEU A 132 13.05 -0.53 -0.72
CA LEU A 132 13.06 0.87 -0.33
C LEU A 132 13.29 1.80 -1.52
N SER A 133 14.27 1.47 -2.36
CA SER A 133 14.58 2.27 -3.56
C SER A 133 13.42 2.31 -4.55
N MET A 134 12.80 1.15 -4.79
CA MET A 134 11.62 1.04 -5.64
C MET A 134 10.44 1.85 -5.09
N THR A 135 10.16 1.74 -3.80
CA THR A 135 9.08 2.48 -3.14
C THR A 135 9.29 3.98 -3.23
N LYS A 136 10.51 4.46 -2.98
CA LYS A 136 10.86 5.88 -3.14
C LYS A 136 10.60 6.39 -4.57
N GLY A 137 10.97 5.60 -5.57
CA GLY A 137 10.69 5.93 -6.97
C GLY A 137 9.20 5.86 -7.35
N ALA A 138 8.45 4.96 -6.73
CA ALA A 138 7.02 4.80 -7.03
C ALA A 138 6.14 5.93 -6.46
N VAL A 139 6.60 6.60 -5.39
CA VAL A 139 5.86 7.69 -4.71
C VAL A 139 6.56 9.04 -4.84
N ASP A 140 7.59 9.16 -5.67
CA ASP A 140 8.37 10.36 -5.91
C ASP A 140 8.91 10.99 -4.60
N MET A 141 9.30 10.14 -3.65
CA MET A 141 9.85 10.57 -2.37
C MET A 141 11.26 11.17 -2.51
N PRO A 142 11.60 12.23 -1.76
CA PRO A 142 12.97 12.72 -1.67
C PRO A 142 13.96 11.61 -1.24
N LYS A 143 15.16 11.62 -1.81
CA LYS A 143 16.15 10.53 -1.65
C LYS A 143 16.56 10.24 -0.20
N ASN A 144 16.45 11.21 0.72
CA ASN A 144 17.01 11.15 2.08
C ASN A 144 15.95 11.16 3.20
N VAL A 145 14.73 10.66 2.94
CA VAL A 145 13.63 10.75 3.94
C VAL A 145 13.83 9.78 5.11
N MET A 146 14.40 8.59 4.89
CA MET A 146 14.62 7.60 5.94
C MET A 146 15.81 6.69 5.66
N SER A 147 16.41 6.16 6.72
CA SER A 147 17.44 5.14 6.64
C SER A 147 16.84 3.76 6.33
N LEU A 148 17.67 2.81 5.92
CA LEU A 148 17.23 1.43 5.69
C LEU A 148 16.73 0.77 6.99
N ASP A 149 17.38 1.06 8.12
CA ASP A 149 16.96 0.51 9.41
C ASP A 149 15.60 1.05 9.86
N GLN A 150 15.33 2.35 9.70
CA GLN A 150 14.01 2.91 9.96
C GLN A 150 12.95 2.33 9.03
N TYR A 151 13.29 2.14 7.76
CA TYR A 151 12.39 1.51 6.81
C TYR A 151 12.02 0.10 7.23
N ARG A 152 13.01 -0.72 7.58
CA ARG A 152 12.79 -2.12 7.96
C ARG A 152 12.03 -2.28 9.28
N ASN A 153 12.29 -1.40 10.25
CA ASN A 153 11.78 -1.57 11.61
C ASN A 153 10.48 -0.82 11.90
N ASP A 154 10.17 0.22 11.15
CA ASP A 154 9.03 1.09 11.47
C ASP A 154 8.08 1.32 10.29
N PHE A 155 8.60 1.35 9.05
CA PHE A 155 7.87 1.81 7.88
C PHE A 155 8.04 0.89 6.66
N PHE A 156 8.06 -0.41 6.86
CA PHE A 156 8.26 -1.36 5.77
C PHE A 156 7.03 -1.44 4.87
N VAL A 157 6.98 -0.56 3.89
CA VAL A 157 5.92 -0.48 2.88
C VAL A 157 6.56 -0.64 1.51
N GLN A 158 6.14 -1.65 0.76
CA GLN A 158 6.56 -1.82 -0.63
C GLN A 158 5.50 -1.21 -1.55
N CYS A 159 5.94 -0.47 -2.56
CA CYS A 159 5.06 0.08 -3.58
C CYS A 159 5.53 -0.34 -4.97
N TYR A 160 4.72 -1.12 -5.65
CA TYR A 160 4.92 -1.51 -7.04
C TYR A 160 4.10 -0.59 -7.93
N ARG A 161 4.73 0.04 -8.91
CA ARG A 161 4.08 0.99 -9.81
C ARG A 161 3.90 0.36 -11.19
N PHE A 162 2.68 0.43 -11.71
CA PHE A 162 2.30 -0.07 -13.04
C PHE A 162 1.89 1.05 -13.99
N CYS A 163 1.79 2.28 -13.50
CA CYS A 163 1.44 3.45 -14.29
C CYS A 163 2.67 4.31 -14.62
N LEU A 164 2.51 5.21 -15.56
CA LEU A 164 3.54 6.20 -15.90
C LEU A 164 3.79 7.19 -14.74
N PRO A 165 5.01 7.76 -14.63
CA PRO A 165 5.40 8.66 -13.54
C PRO A 165 4.51 9.90 -13.35
N ASP A 166 4.03 10.46 -14.43
CA ASP A 166 3.35 11.78 -14.45
C ASP A 166 1.82 11.70 -14.34
N SER A 167 1.29 10.63 -13.75
CA SER A 167 -0.15 10.52 -13.54
C SER A 167 -0.57 11.41 -12.37
N ASP A 168 -1.02 12.63 -12.68
CA ASP A 168 -1.68 13.51 -11.73
C ASP A 168 -2.93 12.84 -11.13
N PHE A 169 -3.25 13.15 -9.89
CA PHE A 169 -4.47 12.69 -9.21
C PHE A 169 -5.76 13.02 -9.96
N ASN A 170 -5.71 14.02 -10.84
CA ASN A 170 -6.86 14.51 -11.62
C ASN A 170 -6.95 13.89 -13.03
N ARG A 171 -6.06 12.96 -13.38
CA ARG A 171 -6.10 12.26 -14.65
C ARG A 171 -6.23 10.77 -14.42
N LEU A 172 -6.95 10.09 -15.31
CA LEU A 172 -6.95 8.64 -15.36
C LEU A 172 -5.52 8.20 -15.70
N ALA A 173 -4.90 7.47 -14.78
CA ALA A 173 -3.57 6.92 -15.02
C ALA A 173 -3.66 5.78 -16.03
N SER A 174 -2.64 5.69 -16.88
CA SER A 174 -2.46 4.54 -17.79
C SER A 174 -1.79 3.40 -17.01
N GLY A 175 -2.54 2.72 -16.16
CA GLY A 175 -2.11 1.55 -15.42
C GLY A 175 -2.24 0.24 -16.22
N LEU A 176 -2.07 -0.88 -15.55
CA LEU A 176 -2.24 -2.21 -16.14
C LEU A 176 -3.71 -2.56 -16.26
N ASP A 177 -4.19 -2.83 -17.48
CA ASP A 177 -5.55 -3.35 -17.70
C ASP A 177 -5.60 -4.85 -17.36
N THR A 178 -6.41 -5.19 -16.35
CA THR A 178 -6.54 -6.57 -15.86
C THR A 178 -7.93 -7.15 -16.05
N ARG A 179 -8.83 -6.47 -16.78
CA ARG A 179 -10.22 -6.92 -16.97
C ARG A 179 -10.35 -8.18 -17.80
N SER A 180 -9.53 -8.30 -18.83
CA SER A 180 -9.60 -9.43 -19.78
C SER A 180 -8.92 -10.70 -19.29
N VAL A 181 -8.02 -10.59 -18.32
CA VAL A 181 -7.12 -11.67 -17.86
C VAL A 181 -7.16 -11.71 -16.33
N SER A 182 -8.25 -11.69 -15.66
CA SER A 182 -8.31 -11.79 -14.19
C SER A 182 -6.90 -11.89 -13.54
N ALA A 183 -6.19 -10.76 -13.42
CA ALA A 183 -4.76 -10.78 -13.09
C ALA A 183 -4.55 -11.39 -11.72
N GLN A 184 -3.99 -12.57 -11.70
CA GLN A 184 -3.55 -13.21 -10.47
C GLN A 184 -2.21 -12.61 -10.06
N GLY A 185 -2.21 -11.87 -8.96
CA GLY A 185 -1.00 -11.48 -8.27
C GLY A 185 -0.54 -12.57 -7.31
N THR A 186 0.75 -12.83 -7.27
CA THR A 186 1.38 -13.73 -6.31
C THR A 186 2.54 -13.00 -5.66
N LEU A 187 2.47 -12.82 -4.35
CA LEU A 187 3.60 -12.35 -3.53
C LEU A 187 4.33 -13.54 -2.95
N GLU A 188 5.63 -13.59 -3.20
CA GLU A 188 6.54 -14.59 -2.64
C GLU A 188 7.60 -13.92 -1.79
N THR A 189 7.90 -14.51 -0.66
CA THR A 189 9.02 -14.11 0.20
C THR A 189 9.82 -15.34 0.61
N THR A 190 11.13 -15.19 0.64
CA THR A 190 12.01 -16.25 1.14
C THR A 190 12.25 -16.03 2.63
N SER A 191 12.14 -17.09 3.45
CA SER A 191 12.54 -17.07 4.86
C SER A 191 11.90 -15.92 5.67
N VAL A 192 10.59 -16.00 5.91
CA VAL A 192 9.88 -15.00 6.73
C VAL A 192 9.14 -15.67 7.90
N ASN A 193 9.00 -14.93 8.98
CA ASN A 193 8.08 -15.29 10.05
C ASN A 193 6.63 -15.02 9.62
N ALA A 194 5.71 -15.85 10.06
CA ALA A 194 4.28 -15.65 9.81
C ALA A 194 3.85 -14.25 10.28
N CYS A 195 3.21 -13.50 9.40
CA CYS A 195 2.80 -12.12 9.65
C CYS A 195 1.44 -11.82 9.00
N ALA A 196 0.80 -10.76 9.45
CA ALA A 196 -0.37 -10.22 8.78
C ALA A 196 0.10 -9.44 7.55
N LEU A 197 -0.44 -9.78 6.39
CA LEU A 197 -0.24 -9.10 5.12
C LEU A 197 -1.47 -8.29 4.79
N THR A 198 -1.28 -7.03 4.44
CA THR A 198 -2.33 -6.20 3.85
C THR A 198 -1.83 -5.63 2.52
N LEU A 199 -2.66 -5.76 1.51
CA LEU A 199 -2.44 -5.23 0.17
C LEU A 199 -3.47 -4.16 -0.12
N PHE A 200 -3.04 -3.09 -0.79
CA PHE A 200 -3.92 -2.09 -1.34
C PHE A 200 -3.61 -1.94 -2.83
N ALA A 201 -4.54 -2.37 -3.67
CA ALA A 201 -4.45 -2.13 -5.10
C ALA A 201 -5.10 -0.78 -5.42
N GLU A 202 -4.29 0.18 -5.82
CA GLU A 202 -4.73 1.50 -6.25
C GLU A 202 -5.07 1.44 -7.74
N CYS A 203 -6.29 1.80 -8.08
CA CYS A 203 -6.81 1.77 -9.44
C CYS A 203 -7.39 3.12 -9.83
N SER A 204 -7.25 3.50 -11.09
CA SER A 204 -7.97 4.63 -11.67
C SER A 204 -9.33 4.17 -12.16
N SER A 205 -10.37 4.87 -11.74
CA SER A 205 -11.76 4.60 -12.09
C SER A 205 -12.45 5.89 -12.53
N GLU A 206 -13.54 5.75 -13.26
CA GLU A 206 -14.33 6.87 -13.79
C GLU A 206 -15.77 6.74 -13.34
N LEU A 207 -16.29 7.80 -12.71
CA LEU A 207 -17.71 7.93 -12.43
C LEU A 207 -18.36 8.67 -13.59
N ARG A 208 -19.30 8.04 -14.27
CA ARG A 208 -20.09 8.62 -15.35
C ARG A 208 -21.48 8.97 -14.87
N VAL A 209 -21.83 10.24 -15.03
CA VAL A 209 -23.17 10.74 -14.72
C VAL A 209 -23.86 11.08 -16.04
N GLY A 210 -24.84 10.28 -16.41
CA GLY A 210 -25.61 10.42 -17.64
C GLY A 210 -26.86 11.25 -17.47
N SER A 211 -27.60 11.41 -18.57
CA SER A 211 -28.92 12.01 -18.57
C SER A 211 -29.91 11.20 -17.72
N GLY A 212 -30.87 11.86 -17.07
CA GLY A 212 -31.85 11.19 -16.22
C GLY A 212 -31.28 10.67 -14.88
N ARG A 213 -30.13 11.18 -14.42
CA ARG A 213 -29.45 10.78 -13.17
C ARG A 213 -28.91 9.33 -13.18
N ALA A 214 -28.66 8.78 -14.35
CA ALA A 214 -27.98 7.50 -14.48
C ALA A 214 -26.53 7.67 -14.01
N ILE A 215 -26.10 6.81 -13.08
CA ILE A 215 -24.74 6.82 -12.54
C ILE A 215 -24.10 5.45 -12.85
N GLU A 216 -22.95 5.47 -13.49
CA GLU A 216 -22.17 4.30 -13.83
C GLU A 216 -20.74 4.46 -13.31
N VAL A 217 -20.19 3.41 -12.70
CA VAL A 217 -18.77 3.35 -12.32
C VAL A 217 -18.04 2.45 -13.31
N VAL A 218 -17.11 3.02 -14.04
CA VAL A 218 -16.23 2.29 -14.96
C VAL A 218 -14.92 2.02 -14.25
N GLN A 219 -14.64 0.72 -14.03
CA GLN A 219 -13.43 0.21 -13.35
C GLN A 219 -12.51 -0.49 -14.35
#